data_30668e66b3a7aaaaf8531dd27df90f38
#
_entry.id   30668e66b3a7aaaaf8531dd27df90f38
#
_cell.length_a   1.000
_cell.length_b   1.000
_cell.length_c   1.000
_cell.angle_alpha   90.00
_cell.angle_beta   90.00
_cell.angle_gamma   90.00
#
_symmetry.space_group_name_H-M   'P 1'
#
loop_
_entity.id
_entity.type
_entity.pdbx_description
1 polymer ?
#
loop_
_entity_poly.entity_id
_entity_poly.type
_entity_poly.pdbx_seq_one_letter_code
_entity_poly.pdbx_strand_id
1 'polypeptide(L)'
;MKVKIELFGAARDFCEKNLLELDLEQKSTIKDIRKKIIQYLDEKFNGNENYKKIVNSSAFCSEQNNIVSDNYKITNNEKIGIIPPIGGG
;
A
#
# COMPACT_ATOMS: atom_id res chain seq x y z
N MET A 1 -6.59 13.40 -4.72
CA MET A 1 -5.49 13.66 -3.76
C MET A 1 -4.35 12.71 -3.99
N LYS A 2 -3.14 13.16 -3.81
CA LYS A 2 -1.96 12.32 -3.98
C LYS A 2 -1.50 11.77 -2.64
N VAL A 3 -1.22 10.46 -2.63
CA VAL A 3 -0.78 9.77 -1.42
C VAL A 3 0.47 8.99 -1.76
N LYS A 4 1.48 9.06 -0.92
CA LYS A 4 2.72 8.34 -1.09
C LYS A 4 2.69 7.08 -0.25
N ILE A 5 3.00 5.94 -0.88
CA ILE A 5 3.03 4.66 -0.19
C ILE A 5 4.50 4.24 -0.08
N GLU A 6 5.00 4.22 1.15
CA GLU A 6 6.35 3.78 1.42
C GLU A 6 6.38 2.26 1.54
N LEU A 7 7.29 1.63 0.79
CA LEU A 7 7.34 0.18 0.66
C LEU A 7 8.40 -0.41 1.59
N PHE A 8 7.97 -1.33 2.44
CA PHE A 8 8.88 -2.01 3.38
C PHE A 8 8.92 -3.51 3.10
N GLY A 9 10.01 -4.15 3.51
CA GLY A 9 10.15 -5.61 3.41
C GLY A 9 9.91 -6.13 2.00
N ALA A 10 9.09 -7.17 1.88
CA ALA A 10 8.80 -7.80 0.58
C ALA A 10 8.08 -6.85 -0.39
N ALA A 11 7.44 -5.78 0.10
CA ALA A 11 6.78 -4.83 -0.78
C ALA A 11 7.76 -3.97 -1.58
N ARG A 12 9.03 -3.97 -1.22
CA ARG A 12 10.06 -3.23 -1.98
C ARG A 12 10.17 -3.69 -3.42
N ASP A 13 9.78 -4.92 -3.69
CA ASP A 13 9.82 -5.45 -5.06
C ASP A 13 8.77 -4.81 -5.98
N PHE A 14 7.81 -4.06 -5.42
CA PHE A 14 6.75 -3.45 -6.21
C PHE A 14 7.24 -2.27 -7.05
N CYS A 15 8.29 -1.59 -6.62
CA CYS A 15 8.82 -0.41 -7.31
C CYS A 15 10.28 -0.18 -6.93
N GLU A 16 11.10 0.19 -7.92
CA GLU A 16 12.53 0.41 -7.70
C GLU A 16 12.83 1.50 -6.69
N LYS A 17 11.97 2.50 -6.60
CA LYS A 17 12.18 3.64 -5.70
C LYS A 17 11.71 3.38 -4.27
N ASN A 18 11.18 2.20 -3.99
CA ASN A 18 10.59 1.86 -2.68
C ASN A 18 9.47 2.82 -2.26
N LEU A 19 8.88 3.49 -3.22
CA LEU A 19 7.83 4.48 -2.98
C LEU A 19 6.88 4.46 -4.17
N LEU A 20 5.58 4.37 -3.88
CA LEU A 20 4.53 4.50 -4.90
C LEU A 20 3.77 5.78 -4.65
N GLU A 21 3.43 6.49 -5.72
CA GLU A 21 2.49 7.59 -5.62
C GLU A 21 1.15 7.14 -6.20
N LEU A 22 0.10 7.31 -5.42
CA LEU A 22 -1.24 6.95 -5.84
C LEU A 22 -2.12 8.20 -5.90
N ASP A 23 -2.96 8.25 -6.92
CA ASP A 23 -3.95 9.31 -7.02
C ASP A 23 -5.28 8.73 -6.54
N LEU A 24 -5.78 9.27 -5.45
CA LEU A 24 -6.98 8.76 -4.77
C LEU A 24 -8.04 9.84 -4.69
N GLU A 25 -9.29 9.40 -4.66
CA GLU A 25 -10.40 10.32 -4.39
C GLU A 25 -10.38 10.76 -2.94
N GLN A 26 -10.99 11.92 -2.67
CA GLN A 26 -11.15 12.40 -1.29
C GLN A 26 -11.93 11.38 -0.48
N LYS A 27 -11.61 11.28 0.81
CA LYS A 27 -12.23 10.34 1.75
C LYS A 27 -11.89 8.88 1.50
N SER A 28 -10.85 8.59 0.70
CA SER A 28 -10.39 7.23 0.51
C SER A 28 -9.85 6.65 1.81
N THR A 29 -9.94 5.33 1.93
CA THR A 29 -9.49 4.58 3.11
C THR A 29 -8.32 3.67 2.77
N ILE A 30 -7.76 3.03 3.78
CA ILE A 30 -6.71 2.01 3.57
C ILE A 30 -7.22 0.90 2.65
N LYS A 31 -8.48 0.50 2.79
CA LYS A 31 -9.08 -0.49 1.89
C LYS A 31 -8.96 -0.06 0.44
N ASP A 32 -9.18 1.22 0.16
CA ASP A 32 -9.05 1.75 -1.21
C ASP A 32 -7.59 1.73 -1.67
N ILE A 33 -6.65 1.99 -0.77
CA ILE A 33 -5.22 1.88 -1.08
C ILE A 33 -4.86 0.44 -1.48
N ARG A 34 -5.33 -0.56 -0.73
CA ARG A 34 -5.06 -1.96 -1.10
C ARG A 34 -5.53 -2.26 -2.51
N LYS A 35 -6.73 -1.81 -2.86
CA LYS A 35 -7.28 -2.02 -4.21
C LYS A 35 -6.43 -1.34 -5.27
N LYS A 36 -6.00 -0.11 -5.02
CA LYS A 36 -5.17 0.64 -5.97
C LYS A 36 -3.81 -0.01 -6.17
N ILE A 37 -3.18 -0.48 -5.09
CA ILE A 37 -1.89 -1.16 -5.20
C ILE A 37 -2.05 -2.45 -6.01
N ILE A 38 -3.08 -3.23 -5.73
CA ILE A 38 -3.34 -4.47 -6.49
C ILE A 38 -3.55 -4.17 -7.97
N GLN A 39 -4.30 -3.12 -8.28
CA GLN A 39 -4.51 -2.71 -9.66
C GLN A 39 -3.18 -2.34 -10.34
N TYR A 40 -2.34 -1.59 -9.66
CA TYR A 40 -1.01 -1.24 -10.13
C TYR A 40 -0.17 -2.49 -10.41
N LEU A 41 -0.21 -3.46 -9.49
CA LEU A 41 0.55 -4.70 -9.63
C LEU A 41 0.02 -5.56 -10.78
N ASP A 42 -1.28 -5.59 -10.97
CA ASP A 42 -1.87 -6.32 -12.09
C ASP A 42 -1.38 -5.79 -13.43
N GLU A 43 -1.30 -4.47 -13.54
CA GLU A 43 -0.84 -3.83 -14.77
C GLU A 43 0.66 -3.98 -14.98
N LYS A 44 1.46 -3.86 -13.93
CA LYS A 44 2.92 -3.88 -14.04
C LYS A 44 3.49 -5.30 -14.09
N PHE A 45 2.90 -6.23 -13.36
CA PHE A 45 3.43 -7.59 -13.18
C PHE A 45 2.47 -8.68 -13.66
N ASN A 46 1.51 -8.33 -14.50
CA ASN A 46 0.59 -9.28 -15.13
C ASN A 46 -0.16 -10.16 -14.11
N GLY A 47 -0.60 -9.56 -13.01
CA GLY A 47 -1.41 -10.27 -12.03
C GLY A 47 -0.64 -11.25 -11.15
N ASN A 48 0.58 -10.90 -10.74
CA ASN A 48 1.39 -11.74 -9.87
C ASN A 48 0.66 -12.03 -8.56
N GLU A 49 0.27 -13.31 -8.37
CA GLU A 49 -0.53 -13.73 -7.22
C GLU A 49 0.23 -13.59 -5.90
N ASN A 50 1.54 -13.79 -5.88
CA ASN A 50 2.34 -13.62 -4.68
C ASN A 50 2.34 -12.17 -4.20
N TYR A 51 2.42 -11.23 -5.13
CA TYR A 51 2.38 -9.81 -4.79
C TYR A 51 1.01 -9.41 -4.24
N LYS A 52 -0.06 -9.95 -4.82
CA LYS A 52 -1.41 -9.71 -4.30
C LYS A 52 -1.56 -10.22 -2.87
N LYS A 53 -1.02 -11.40 -2.58
CA LYS A 53 -1.06 -11.97 -1.23
C LYS A 53 -0.31 -11.07 -0.25
N ILE A 54 0.83 -10.52 -0.66
CA ILE A 54 1.59 -9.59 0.17
C ILE A 54 0.73 -8.38 0.53
N VAL A 55 0.07 -7.77 -0.46
CA VAL A 55 -0.77 -6.61 -0.20
C VAL A 55 -1.91 -6.95 0.76
N ASN A 56 -2.58 -8.08 0.51
CA ASN A 56 -3.75 -8.46 1.31
C ASN A 56 -3.41 -8.83 2.74
N SER A 57 -2.19 -9.30 3.00
CA SER A 57 -1.75 -9.68 4.34
C SER A 57 -0.95 -8.59 5.07
N SER A 58 -0.64 -7.50 4.39
CA SER A 58 0.16 -6.42 4.98
C SER A 58 -0.64 -5.56 5.94
N ALA A 59 0.05 -5.04 6.95
CA ALA A 59 -0.47 -3.95 7.76
C ALA A 59 -0.12 -2.62 7.10
N PHE A 60 -0.82 -1.56 7.48
CA PHE A 60 -0.52 -0.22 7.01
C PHE A 60 -0.30 0.70 8.21
N CYS A 61 0.60 1.65 8.06
CA CYS A 61 0.82 2.63 9.11
C CYS A 61 0.61 4.05 8.58
N SER A 62 0.13 4.91 9.45
CA SER A 62 -0.09 6.32 9.14
C SER A 62 1.22 7.10 9.15
N GLU A 63 1.15 8.37 8.76
CA GLU A 63 2.32 9.25 8.78
C GLU A 63 2.90 9.41 10.19
N GLN A 64 2.07 9.23 11.23
CA GLN A 64 2.53 9.26 12.61
C GLN A 64 3.04 7.89 13.11
N ASN A 65 3.26 6.95 12.21
CA ASN A 65 3.77 5.62 12.52
C ASN A 65 2.85 4.75 13.40
N ASN A 66 1.55 4.99 13.31
CA ASN A 66 0.56 4.16 14.00
C ASN A 66 -0.04 3.16 13.00
N ILE A 67 -0.16 1.90 13.42
CA ILE A 67 -0.86 0.91 12.61
C ILE A 67 -2.34 1.30 12.55
N VAL A 68 -2.90 1.31 11.35
CA VAL A 68 -4.26 1.76 11.12
C VAL A 68 -5.09 0.67 10.47
N SER A 69 -6.40 0.71 10.71
CA SER A 69 -7.33 -0.27 10.16
C SER A 69 -7.69 0.06 8.71
N ASP A 70 -8.36 -0.88 8.04
CA ASP A 70 -8.82 -0.68 6.67
C ASP A 70 -9.83 0.46 6.54
N ASN A 71 -10.47 0.84 7.63
CA ASN A 71 -11.44 1.95 7.64
C ASN A 71 -10.80 3.32 7.88
N TYR A 72 -9.50 3.37 8.11
CA TYR A 72 -8.80 4.63 8.34
C TYR A 72 -8.93 5.53 7.11
N LYS A 73 -9.40 6.75 7.32
CA LYS A 73 -9.54 7.74 6.25
C LYS A 73 -8.24 8.49 6.06
N ILE A 74 -7.78 8.53 4.83
CA ILE A 74 -6.50 9.11 4.49
C ILE A 74 -6.67 10.61 4.27
N THR A 75 -5.74 11.39 4.78
CA THR A 75 -5.72 12.83 4.59
C THR A 75 -4.90 13.20 3.36
N ASN A 76 -5.13 14.40 2.84
CA ASN A 76 -4.45 14.88 1.65
C ASN A 76 -2.93 14.91 1.84
N ASN A 77 -2.19 14.37 0.87
CA ASN A 77 -0.72 14.33 0.85
C ASN A 77 -0.10 13.51 1.98
N GLU A 78 -0.87 12.65 2.62
CA GLU A 78 -0.36 11.78 3.67
C GLU A 78 0.60 10.74 3.10
N LYS A 79 1.63 10.36 3.88
CA LYS A 79 2.51 9.25 3.56
C LYS A 79 2.09 8.04 4.38
N ILE A 80 1.80 6.94 3.68
CA ILE A 80 1.33 5.69 4.29
C ILE A 80 2.40 4.63 4.07
N GLY A 81 2.72 3.84 5.09
CA GLY A 81 3.64 2.72 4.95
C GLY A 81 2.89 1.41 4.79
N ILE A 82 3.32 0.56 3.87
CA ILE A 82 2.83 -0.81 3.76
C ILE A 82 3.86 -1.75 4.40
N ILE A 83 3.41 -2.54 5.38
CA ILE A 83 4.29 -3.39 6.19
C ILE A 83 3.86 -4.84 6.02
N PRO A 84 4.55 -5.60 5.15
CA PRO A 84 4.25 -7.03 4.98
C PRO A 84 4.59 -7.82 6.23
N PRO A 85 3.95 -9.00 6.40
CA PRO A 85 4.30 -9.86 7.54
C PRO A 85 5.74 -10.36 7.44
N ILE A 86 6.39 -10.47 8.58
CA ILE A 86 7.77 -10.96 8.67
C ILE A 86 7.76 -12.49 8.55
N GLY A 87 8.78 -13.03 7.90
CA GLY A 87 8.95 -14.47 7.80
C GLY A 87 8.14 -15.12 6.70
N GLY A 88 7.65 -14.33 5.77
CA GLY A 88 6.96 -14.84 4.60
C GLY A 88 5.64 -15.50 4.88
N GLY A 89 5.16 -15.30 6.08
CA GLY A 89 3.83 -15.67 6.55
C GLY A 89 3.14 -16.78 5.84
#